data_69233112ed7ee17873c1e18459ccdceb
#
_entry.id   69233112ed7ee17873c1e18459ccdceb
#
_cell.length_a   1.000
_cell.length_b   1.000
_cell.length_c   1.000
_cell.angle_alpha   90.00
_cell.angle_beta   90.00
_cell.angle_gamma   90.00
#
_symmetry.space_group_name_H-M   'P 1'
#
loop_
_entity.id
_entity.type
_entity.pdbx_description
1 polymer ?
#
loop_
_entity_poly.entity_id
_entity_poly.type
_entity_poly.pdbx_seq_one_letter_code
_entity_poly.pdbx_strand_id
1 'polypeptide(L)'
;MERWKPKVECSARERKLLKLAGKSRKLFVFLREHRHEVLDGPFQDELVAMYRQTGQGEAPQSPGLMCMALLLQAYTQTSDAEAVCLSATDSRWRMVLGTLGSDEDEPAFSQGGLQQFRDRLIACEMDRRLLERTVEVAKATKGFDVKKTPKSLRVGVDSRPLEGAGRVEDTINLLGHAGRKIAECIALTLGTKAEEVCRQADVPLLMASSIKAGLDIDWSAPDAKSNALNRLCRQLDRLTTWVAKRPPDSIDAPLSRYIEALAQVRAQDLEPRADGGVQIRQGVAADRRISIEDAEMRHGRKSKSKRFNGYKQHVSTDLDTDLVLACAVTPATRPEEEVGR
;
A
#
# COMPACT_ATOMS: atom_id res chain seq x y z
N MET A 1 9.57 -23.74 -11.90
CA MET A 1 8.21 -23.17 -11.82
C MET A 1 7.59 -23.23 -13.20
N GLU A 2 6.33 -23.61 -13.32
CA GLU A 2 5.67 -23.74 -14.62
C GLU A 2 5.04 -22.41 -15.06
N ARG A 3 5.05 -22.17 -16.38
CA ARG A 3 4.30 -21.08 -16.99
C ARG A 3 2.79 -21.35 -16.89
N TRP A 4 2.01 -20.31 -16.71
CA TRP A 4 0.57 -20.38 -16.80
C TRP A 4 0.12 -20.64 -18.24
N LYS A 5 -0.60 -21.72 -18.46
CA LYS A 5 -1.04 -22.18 -19.79
C LYS A 5 -2.56 -22.39 -19.82
N PRO A 6 -3.35 -21.31 -19.75
CA PRO A 6 -4.79 -21.44 -19.84
C PRO A 6 -5.22 -21.84 -21.25
N LYS A 7 -6.34 -22.57 -21.36
CA LYS A 7 -6.88 -23.02 -22.67
C LYS A 7 -7.13 -21.81 -23.60
N VAL A 8 -6.65 -21.88 -24.84
CA VAL A 8 -6.87 -20.85 -25.87
C VAL A 8 -8.32 -20.85 -26.30
N GLU A 9 -8.86 -22.03 -26.63
CA GLU A 9 -10.23 -22.20 -27.12
C GLU A 9 -11.26 -21.92 -26.04
N CYS A 10 -12.31 -21.17 -26.44
CA CYS A 10 -13.44 -20.90 -25.56
C CYS A 10 -14.40 -22.07 -25.49
N SER A 11 -14.75 -22.52 -24.31
CA SER A 11 -15.82 -23.49 -24.08
C SER A 11 -17.21 -22.90 -24.42
N ALA A 12 -18.21 -23.75 -24.54
CA ALA A 12 -19.59 -23.30 -24.75
C ALA A 12 -20.11 -22.41 -23.61
N ARG A 13 -19.67 -22.68 -22.35
CA ARG A 13 -20.02 -21.89 -21.17
C ARG A 13 -19.35 -20.52 -21.23
N GLU A 14 -18.08 -20.45 -21.60
CA GLU A 14 -17.35 -19.19 -21.75
C GLU A 14 -17.95 -18.31 -22.83
N ARG A 15 -18.32 -18.87 -24.00
CA ARG A 15 -18.99 -18.11 -25.07
C ARG A 15 -20.31 -17.46 -24.62
N LYS A 16 -21.09 -18.13 -23.76
CA LYS A 16 -22.29 -17.53 -23.16
C LYS A 16 -21.94 -16.38 -22.23
N LEU A 17 -20.92 -16.55 -21.36
CA LEU A 17 -20.46 -15.51 -20.45
C LEU A 17 -19.91 -14.29 -21.21
N LEU A 18 -19.14 -14.51 -22.28
CA LEU A 18 -18.59 -13.42 -23.10
C LEU A 18 -19.72 -12.58 -23.73
N LYS A 19 -20.80 -13.23 -24.24
CA LYS A 19 -21.98 -12.51 -24.76
C LYS A 19 -22.67 -11.66 -23.68
N LEU A 20 -22.81 -12.19 -22.48
CA LEU A 20 -23.42 -11.46 -21.35
C LEU A 20 -22.53 -10.32 -20.85
N ALA A 21 -21.22 -10.53 -20.78
CA ALA A 21 -20.25 -9.55 -20.30
C ALA A 21 -19.95 -8.44 -21.32
N GLY A 22 -20.09 -8.71 -22.63
CA GLY A 22 -19.62 -7.84 -23.71
C GLY A 22 -20.19 -6.42 -23.72
N LYS A 23 -21.38 -6.21 -23.17
CA LYS A 23 -22.01 -4.87 -23.12
C LYS A 23 -21.55 -4.01 -21.94
N SER A 24 -21.26 -4.62 -20.79
CA SER A 24 -21.04 -3.89 -19.53
C SER A 24 -19.69 -4.15 -18.87
N ARG A 25 -18.99 -5.19 -19.30
CA ARG A 25 -17.73 -5.65 -18.67
C ARG A 25 -16.67 -5.99 -19.74
N LYS A 26 -16.41 -5.05 -20.64
CA LYS A 26 -15.53 -5.21 -21.80
C LYS A 26 -14.11 -5.72 -21.46
N LEU A 27 -13.56 -5.33 -20.30
CA LEU A 27 -12.22 -5.76 -19.91
C LEU A 27 -12.14 -7.28 -19.65
N PHE A 28 -13.17 -7.89 -19.05
CA PHE A 28 -13.19 -9.35 -18.88
C PHE A 28 -13.18 -10.09 -20.23
N VAL A 29 -13.88 -9.54 -21.24
CA VAL A 29 -13.87 -10.08 -22.60
C VAL A 29 -12.48 -9.92 -23.19
N PHE A 30 -11.91 -8.73 -23.15
CA PHE A 30 -10.57 -8.44 -23.64
C PHE A 30 -9.51 -9.34 -22.99
N LEU A 31 -9.48 -9.40 -21.66
CA LEU A 31 -8.52 -10.23 -20.95
C LEU A 31 -8.67 -11.71 -21.28
N ARG A 32 -9.91 -12.24 -21.43
CA ARG A 32 -10.10 -13.64 -21.82
C ARG A 32 -9.59 -13.92 -23.24
N GLU A 33 -9.81 -13.02 -24.18
CA GLU A 33 -9.42 -13.17 -25.57
C GLU A 33 -7.92 -12.98 -25.80
N HIS A 34 -7.30 -11.99 -25.08
CA HIS A 34 -5.92 -11.57 -25.29
C HIS A 34 -4.94 -11.97 -24.18
N ARG A 35 -5.36 -12.80 -23.20
CA ARG A 35 -4.47 -13.18 -22.08
C ARG A 35 -3.16 -13.82 -22.51
N HIS A 36 -3.15 -14.52 -23.66
CA HIS A 36 -1.95 -15.15 -24.23
C HIS A 36 -0.97 -14.14 -24.83
N GLU A 37 -1.49 -13.00 -25.29
CA GLU A 37 -0.71 -11.90 -25.83
C GLU A 37 -0.16 -11.03 -24.70
N VAL A 38 -1.00 -10.76 -23.69
CA VAL A 38 -0.60 -9.98 -22.50
C VAL A 38 0.46 -10.72 -21.70
N LEU A 39 0.26 -12.03 -21.48
CA LEU A 39 1.16 -12.92 -20.73
C LEU A 39 1.75 -13.97 -21.66
N ASP A 40 2.51 -13.52 -22.65
CA ASP A 40 3.22 -14.42 -23.57
C ASP A 40 4.37 -15.16 -22.89
N GLY A 41 4.97 -16.12 -23.59
CA GLY A 41 6.04 -16.95 -23.03
C GLY A 41 7.24 -16.14 -22.51
N PRO A 42 7.83 -15.22 -23.32
CA PRO A 42 8.93 -14.37 -22.87
C PRO A 42 8.61 -13.55 -21.61
N PHE A 43 7.45 -12.90 -21.56
CA PHE A 43 7.06 -12.10 -20.40
C PHE A 43 6.80 -12.98 -19.15
N GLN A 44 6.25 -14.19 -19.32
CA GLN A 44 6.12 -15.13 -18.20
C GLN A 44 7.48 -15.58 -17.67
N ASP A 45 8.50 -15.71 -18.53
CA ASP A 45 9.87 -16.04 -18.07
C ASP A 45 10.47 -14.90 -17.22
N GLU A 46 10.22 -13.65 -17.59
CA GLU A 46 10.59 -12.49 -16.75
C GLU A 46 9.94 -12.59 -15.37
N LEU A 47 8.64 -12.93 -15.30
CA LEU A 47 7.94 -13.12 -14.03
C LEU A 47 8.47 -14.31 -13.21
N VAL A 48 8.82 -15.41 -13.86
CA VAL A 48 9.44 -16.60 -13.21
C VAL A 48 10.81 -16.27 -12.64
N ALA A 49 11.59 -15.43 -13.32
CA ALA A 49 12.93 -15.03 -12.86
C ALA A 49 12.93 -14.28 -11.51
N MET A 50 11.80 -13.72 -11.07
CA MET A 50 11.67 -13.13 -9.72
C MET A 50 11.76 -14.14 -8.59
N TYR A 51 11.67 -15.43 -8.89
CA TYR A 51 11.62 -16.50 -7.89
C TYR A 51 12.96 -17.22 -7.78
N ARG A 52 13.42 -17.41 -6.54
CA ARG A 52 14.60 -18.28 -6.27
C ARG A 52 14.19 -19.74 -6.46
N GLN A 53 15.00 -20.51 -7.20
CA GLN A 53 14.81 -21.94 -7.33
C GLN A 53 15.48 -22.66 -6.15
N THR A 54 14.83 -22.69 -5.00
CA THR A 54 15.39 -23.33 -3.80
C THR A 54 15.02 -24.80 -3.68
N GLY A 55 14.01 -25.28 -4.41
CA GLY A 55 13.53 -26.66 -4.30
C GLY A 55 12.90 -27.03 -2.95
N GLN A 56 12.77 -26.06 -2.04
CA GLN A 56 12.20 -26.28 -0.71
C GLN A 56 10.83 -25.60 -0.60
N GLY A 57 9.89 -26.25 0.08
CA GLY A 57 8.53 -25.76 0.30
C GLY A 57 7.53 -26.16 -0.78
N GLU A 58 6.29 -25.74 -0.61
CA GLU A 58 5.21 -25.92 -1.58
C GLU A 58 5.49 -25.13 -2.86
N ALA A 59 5.20 -25.72 -4.02
CA ALA A 59 5.37 -25.04 -5.29
C ALA A 59 4.46 -23.81 -5.35
N PRO A 60 5.00 -22.60 -5.56
CA PRO A 60 4.19 -21.40 -5.62
C PRO A 60 3.28 -21.41 -6.85
N GLN A 61 2.14 -20.74 -6.74
CA GLN A 61 1.24 -20.54 -7.88
C GLN A 61 1.97 -19.88 -9.06
N SER A 62 1.53 -20.20 -10.27
CA SER A 62 2.12 -19.65 -11.49
C SER A 62 2.14 -18.13 -11.47
N PRO A 63 3.29 -17.47 -11.67
CA PRO A 63 3.39 -16.01 -11.71
C PRO A 63 2.49 -15.34 -12.75
N GLY A 64 2.25 -16.01 -13.88
CA GLY A 64 1.32 -15.53 -14.92
C GLY A 64 -0.12 -15.49 -14.41
N LEU A 65 -0.57 -16.52 -13.68
CA LEU A 65 -1.89 -16.52 -13.05
C LEU A 65 -2.01 -15.40 -12.00
N MET A 66 -1.00 -15.25 -11.15
CA MET A 66 -0.98 -14.21 -10.13
C MET A 66 -0.97 -12.79 -10.72
N CYS A 67 -0.24 -12.58 -11.81
CA CYS A 67 -0.24 -11.32 -12.55
C CYS A 67 -1.64 -11.01 -13.12
N MET A 68 -2.32 -12.00 -13.70
CA MET A 68 -3.69 -11.84 -14.20
C MET A 68 -4.67 -11.54 -13.04
N ALA A 69 -4.50 -12.19 -11.89
CA ALA A 69 -5.29 -11.92 -10.69
C ALA A 69 -5.15 -10.46 -10.22
N LEU A 70 -3.93 -9.90 -10.22
CA LEU A 70 -3.70 -8.48 -9.89
C LEU A 70 -4.37 -7.53 -10.89
N LEU A 71 -4.35 -7.83 -12.18
CA LEU A 71 -5.06 -7.04 -13.20
C LEU A 71 -6.58 -7.03 -12.95
N LEU A 72 -7.14 -8.20 -12.63
CA LEU A 72 -8.56 -8.31 -12.28
C LEU A 72 -8.88 -7.56 -10.98
N GLN A 73 -8.05 -7.70 -9.95
CA GLN A 73 -8.20 -7.00 -8.68
C GLN A 73 -8.17 -5.48 -8.87
N ALA A 74 -7.21 -4.96 -9.61
CA ALA A 74 -7.11 -3.53 -9.91
C ALA A 74 -8.35 -3.01 -10.64
N TYR A 75 -8.87 -3.78 -11.59
CA TYR A 75 -10.06 -3.41 -12.34
C TYR A 75 -11.33 -3.42 -11.49
N THR A 76 -11.49 -4.43 -10.64
CA THR A 76 -12.69 -4.55 -9.78
C THR A 76 -12.58 -3.74 -8.49
N GLN A 77 -11.39 -3.20 -8.18
CA GLN A 77 -11.08 -2.42 -6.97
C GLN A 77 -11.44 -3.17 -5.68
N THR A 78 -11.14 -4.47 -5.66
CA THR A 78 -11.44 -5.36 -4.53
C THR A 78 -10.26 -5.53 -3.59
N SER A 79 -10.52 -5.85 -2.33
CA SER A 79 -9.50 -6.24 -1.37
C SER A 79 -8.86 -7.59 -1.73
N ASP A 80 -7.74 -7.94 -1.08
CA ASP A 80 -7.09 -9.24 -1.29
C ASP A 80 -8.02 -10.40 -0.90
N ALA A 81 -8.73 -10.28 0.22
CA ALA A 81 -9.70 -11.29 0.65
C ALA A 81 -10.85 -11.45 -0.34
N GLU A 82 -11.38 -10.35 -0.86
CA GLU A 82 -12.44 -10.37 -1.87
C GLU A 82 -11.93 -10.94 -3.20
N ALA A 83 -10.70 -10.64 -3.62
CA ALA A 83 -10.09 -11.21 -4.83
C ALA A 83 -9.98 -12.74 -4.74
N VAL A 84 -9.61 -13.27 -3.57
CA VAL A 84 -9.60 -14.72 -3.31
C VAL A 84 -11.01 -15.30 -3.43
N CYS A 85 -12.00 -14.69 -2.79
CA CYS A 85 -13.40 -15.08 -2.90
C CYS A 85 -13.90 -15.07 -4.35
N LEU A 86 -13.65 -14.00 -5.10
CA LEU A 86 -14.05 -13.87 -6.50
C LEU A 86 -13.36 -14.88 -7.41
N SER A 87 -12.13 -15.29 -7.10
CA SER A 87 -11.43 -16.33 -7.87
C SER A 87 -12.10 -17.69 -7.79
N ALA A 88 -12.85 -17.96 -6.71
CA ALA A 88 -13.63 -19.17 -6.51
C ALA A 88 -15.08 -19.02 -7.00
N THR A 89 -15.72 -17.87 -6.76
CA THR A 89 -17.18 -17.73 -6.89
C THR A 89 -17.64 -16.97 -8.14
N ASP A 90 -16.83 -16.04 -8.68
CA ASP A 90 -17.24 -15.23 -9.84
C ASP A 90 -16.87 -15.91 -11.17
N SER A 91 -17.87 -16.28 -11.94
CA SER A 91 -17.67 -16.95 -13.24
C SER A 91 -16.83 -16.13 -14.23
N ARG A 92 -16.80 -14.81 -14.14
CA ARG A 92 -16.00 -13.93 -15.01
C ARG A 92 -14.52 -14.02 -14.62
N TRP A 93 -14.21 -13.97 -13.32
CA TRP A 93 -12.88 -14.19 -12.80
C TRP A 93 -12.37 -15.56 -13.19
N ARG A 94 -13.14 -16.60 -12.91
CA ARG A 94 -12.80 -18.00 -13.25
C ARG A 94 -12.57 -18.20 -14.73
N MET A 95 -13.36 -17.54 -15.59
CA MET A 95 -13.19 -17.58 -17.05
C MET A 95 -11.84 -16.98 -17.46
N VAL A 96 -11.48 -15.81 -16.94
CA VAL A 96 -10.21 -15.13 -17.26
C VAL A 96 -9.02 -15.92 -16.70
N LEU A 97 -9.10 -16.39 -15.46
CA LEU A 97 -8.05 -17.19 -14.81
C LEU A 97 -7.92 -18.61 -15.39
N GLY A 98 -8.90 -19.07 -16.19
CA GLY A 98 -8.88 -20.40 -16.80
C GLY A 98 -9.27 -21.53 -15.85
N THR A 99 -9.92 -21.22 -14.74
CA THR A 99 -10.39 -22.18 -13.73
C THR A 99 -11.89 -22.50 -13.85
N LEU A 100 -12.58 -21.93 -14.84
CA LEU A 100 -14.00 -22.20 -15.05
C LEU A 100 -14.24 -23.66 -15.42
N GLY A 101 -14.93 -24.40 -14.55
CA GLY A 101 -15.21 -25.84 -14.71
C GLY A 101 -14.28 -26.75 -13.90
N SER A 102 -13.31 -26.24 -13.16
CA SER A 102 -12.65 -26.95 -12.05
C SER A 102 -13.54 -26.94 -10.80
N ASP A 103 -13.07 -27.56 -9.71
CA ASP A 103 -13.80 -27.60 -8.45
C ASP A 103 -14.27 -26.20 -8.02
N GLU A 104 -15.58 -26.09 -7.73
CA GLU A 104 -16.24 -24.79 -7.64
C GLU A 104 -15.90 -24.02 -6.37
N ASP A 105 -15.44 -24.70 -5.34
CA ASP A 105 -15.21 -24.11 -4.01
C ASP A 105 -13.73 -23.80 -3.73
N GLU A 106 -12.82 -24.07 -4.66
CA GLU A 106 -11.40 -23.85 -4.45
C GLU A 106 -10.90 -22.54 -5.06
N PRO A 107 -10.36 -21.62 -4.25
CA PRO A 107 -9.74 -20.40 -4.74
C PRO A 107 -8.51 -20.68 -5.61
N ALA A 108 -8.33 -19.91 -6.68
CA ALA A 108 -7.18 -20.05 -7.57
C ALA A 108 -5.84 -19.68 -6.90
N PHE A 109 -5.89 -18.95 -5.79
CA PHE A 109 -4.73 -18.51 -5.03
C PHE A 109 -5.13 -18.12 -3.60
N SER A 110 -4.16 -18.04 -2.68
CA SER A 110 -4.35 -17.57 -1.32
C SER A 110 -4.07 -16.06 -1.18
N GLN A 111 -4.62 -15.43 -0.16
CA GLN A 111 -4.35 -14.03 0.17
C GLN A 111 -2.85 -13.78 0.44
N GLY A 112 -2.21 -14.66 1.20
CA GLY A 112 -0.76 -14.57 1.47
C GLY A 112 0.07 -14.73 0.20
N GLY A 113 -0.33 -15.63 -0.71
CA GLY A 113 0.31 -15.82 -2.02
C GLY A 113 0.22 -14.56 -2.89
N LEU A 114 -0.95 -13.90 -2.92
CA LEU A 114 -1.16 -12.66 -3.67
C LEU A 114 -0.31 -11.51 -3.11
N GLN A 115 -0.26 -11.36 -1.78
CA GLN A 115 0.58 -10.37 -1.12
C GLN A 115 2.07 -10.59 -1.43
N GLN A 116 2.58 -11.83 -1.24
CA GLN A 116 3.98 -12.16 -1.54
C GLN A 116 4.35 -11.94 -3.01
N PHE A 117 3.42 -12.19 -3.93
CA PHE A 117 3.65 -11.92 -5.35
C PHE A 117 3.80 -10.42 -5.62
N ARG A 118 2.94 -9.59 -5.03
CA ARG A 118 3.00 -8.12 -5.12
C ARG A 118 4.32 -7.58 -4.56
N ASP A 119 4.74 -8.09 -3.40
CA ASP A 119 6.00 -7.69 -2.78
C ASP A 119 7.20 -8.02 -3.69
N ARG A 120 7.17 -9.17 -4.38
CA ARG A 120 8.20 -9.53 -5.37
C ARG A 120 8.18 -8.64 -6.61
N LEU A 121 7.00 -8.31 -7.15
CA LEU A 121 6.88 -7.39 -8.27
C LEU A 121 7.54 -6.04 -7.95
N ILE A 122 7.28 -5.51 -6.75
CA ILE A 122 7.85 -4.24 -6.28
C ILE A 122 9.36 -4.38 -6.11
N ALA A 123 9.83 -5.43 -5.43
CA ALA A 123 11.25 -5.65 -5.18
C ALA A 123 12.09 -5.86 -6.46
N CYS A 124 11.47 -6.33 -7.53
CA CYS A 124 12.10 -6.55 -8.84
C CYS A 124 11.76 -5.47 -9.88
N GLU A 125 11.12 -4.37 -9.48
CA GLU A 125 10.67 -3.27 -10.37
C GLU A 125 9.79 -3.72 -11.55
N MET A 126 9.12 -4.88 -11.41
CA MET A 126 8.29 -5.47 -12.44
C MET A 126 6.91 -4.79 -12.58
N ASP A 127 6.51 -3.94 -11.65
CA ASP A 127 5.34 -3.08 -11.74
C ASP A 127 5.46 -2.11 -12.93
N ARG A 128 6.63 -1.50 -13.13
CA ARG A 128 6.95 -0.69 -14.31
C ARG A 128 6.90 -1.52 -15.60
N ARG A 129 7.48 -2.71 -15.55
CA ARG A 129 7.51 -3.64 -16.68
C ARG A 129 6.10 -4.05 -17.14
N LEU A 130 5.15 -4.20 -16.22
CA LEU A 130 3.73 -4.42 -16.54
C LEU A 130 3.13 -3.29 -17.38
N LEU A 131 3.44 -2.03 -17.03
CA LEU A 131 2.99 -0.87 -17.82
C LEU A 131 3.60 -0.88 -19.24
N GLU A 132 4.91 -1.11 -19.34
CA GLU A 132 5.59 -1.23 -20.63
C GLU A 132 4.99 -2.34 -21.50
N ARG A 133 4.64 -3.48 -20.87
CA ARG A 133 3.98 -4.59 -21.55
C ARG A 133 2.63 -4.22 -22.15
N THR A 134 1.84 -3.39 -21.48
CA THR A 134 0.57 -2.92 -22.06
C THR A 134 0.79 -2.07 -23.32
N VAL A 135 1.84 -1.25 -23.35
CA VAL A 135 2.22 -0.46 -24.53
C VAL A 135 2.72 -1.35 -25.67
N GLU A 136 3.51 -2.40 -25.36
CA GLU A 136 3.98 -3.37 -26.35
C GLU A 136 2.79 -4.10 -27.01
N VAL A 137 1.85 -4.59 -26.21
CA VAL A 137 0.63 -5.26 -26.70
C VAL A 137 -0.20 -4.31 -27.55
N ALA A 138 -0.39 -3.06 -27.11
CA ALA A 138 -1.11 -2.05 -27.88
C ALA A 138 -0.47 -1.78 -29.25
N LYS A 139 0.88 -1.71 -29.30
CA LYS A 139 1.62 -1.55 -30.55
C LYS A 139 1.52 -2.75 -31.49
N ALA A 140 1.44 -3.96 -30.93
CA ALA A 140 1.31 -5.22 -31.69
C ALA A 140 -0.11 -5.44 -32.21
N THR A 141 -1.12 -4.88 -31.58
CA THR A 141 -2.52 -5.02 -32.02
C THR A 141 -2.80 -4.05 -33.19
N LYS A 142 -3.54 -4.53 -34.19
CA LYS A 142 -3.92 -3.72 -35.36
C LYS A 142 -4.83 -2.52 -35.03
N GLY A 143 -5.31 -2.44 -33.79
CA GLY A 143 -6.11 -1.31 -33.30
C GLY A 143 -5.30 0.00 -33.13
N PHE A 144 -3.96 -0.10 -33.12
CA PHE A 144 -3.05 1.02 -33.01
C PHE A 144 -2.42 1.35 -34.36
N ASP A 145 -2.95 2.34 -35.07
CA ASP A 145 -2.42 2.75 -36.37
C ASP A 145 -1.28 3.75 -36.20
N VAL A 146 -0.05 3.25 -36.10
CA VAL A 146 1.18 4.06 -35.94
C VAL A 146 1.33 5.12 -37.04
N LYS A 147 0.77 4.91 -38.23
CA LYS A 147 0.84 5.86 -39.36
C LYS A 147 -0.06 7.08 -39.18
N LYS A 148 -1.09 6.96 -38.33
CA LYS A 148 -2.00 8.05 -37.99
C LYS A 148 -1.58 8.79 -36.72
N THR A 149 -0.57 8.30 -36.01
CA THR A 149 -0.07 8.96 -34.80
C THR A 149 0.61 10.28 -35.17
N PRO A 150 0.26 11.39 -34.51
CA PRO A 150 0.93 12.67 -34.71
C PRO A 150 2.45 12.55 -34.49
N LYS A 151 3.25 13.31 -35.24
CA LYS A 151 4.71 13.32 -35.08
C LYS A 151 5.18 13.93 -33.75
N SER A 152 4.29 14.66 -33.07
CA SER A 152 4.55 15.29 -31.78
C SER A 152 3.73 14.60 -30.71
N LEU A 153 4.38 14.15 -29.65
CA LEU A 153 3.73 13.56 -28.48
C LEU A 153 2.96 14.66 -27.72
N ARG A 154 1.66 14.44 -27.52
CA ARG A 154 0.79 15.32 -26.71
C ARG A 154 0.45 14.57 -25.43
N VAL A 155 1.01 15.00 -24.31
CA VAL A 155 0.83 14.32 -23.02
C VAL A 155 -0.14 15.12 -22.14
N GLY A 156 -1.16 14.44 -21.66
CA GLY A 156 -1.98 14.90 -20.54
C GLY A 156 -1.53 14.27 -19.24
N VAL A 157 -1.40 15.07 -18.20
CA VAL A 157 -1.13 14.57 -16.83
C VAL A 157 -2.33 14.91 -15.97
N ASP A 158 -2.87 13.92 -15.28
CA ASP A 158 -3.94 14.10 -14.28
C ASP A 158 -3.59 13.39 -12.98
N SER A 159 -4.11 13.90 -11.87
CA SER A 159 -3.92 13.29 -10.56
C SER A 159 -5.25 13.00 -9.88
N ARG A 160 -5.29 11.87 -9.18
CA ARG A 160 -6.43 11.52 -8.33
C ARG A 160 -5.99 11.23 -6.90
N PRO A 161 -6.86 11.52 -5.90
CA PRO A 161 -6.64 11.08 -4.54
C PRO A 161 -6.57 9.55 -4.46
N LEU A 162 -5.63 9.08 -3.66
CA LEU A 162 -5.51 7.68 -3.25
C LEU A 162 -5.49 7.66 -1.73
N GLU A 163 -6.49 7.04 -1.11
CA GLU A 163 -6.58 6.93 0.34
C GLU A 163 -5.46 6.01 0.86
N GLY A 164 -4.78 6.44 1.93
CA GLY A 164 -3.77 5.64 2.60
C GLY A 164 -4.42 4.58 3.50
N ALA A 165 -3.74 3.44 3.68
CA ALA A 165 -4.20 2.39 4.57
C ALA A 165 -3.89 2.66 6.05
N GLY A 166 -2.98 3.59 6.33
CA GLY A 166 -2.56 3.95 7.67
C GLY A 166 -3.66 4.67 8.46
N ARG A 167 -3.70 4.43 9.77
CA ARG A 167 -4.61 5.13 10.66
C ARG A 167 -4.19 6.59 10.82
N VAL A 168 -5.12 7.51 10.58
CA VAL A 168 -4.94 8.94 10.88
C VAL A 168 -5.12 9.20 12.37
N GLU A 169 -4.15 9.85 12.98
CA GLU A 169 -4.13 10.07 14.42
C GLU A 169 -3.83 11.55 14.77
N ASP A 170 -4.39 12.00 15.89
CA ASP A 170 -4.01 13.27 16.48
C ASP A 170 -2.65 13.16 17.20
N THR A 171 -2.08 14.30 17.57
CA THR A 171 -0.74 14.39 18.18
C THR A 171 -0.54 13.48 19.39
N ILE A 172 -1.53 13.40 20.30
CA ILE A 172 -1.42 12.57 21.51
C ILE A 172 -1.41 11.09 21.14
N ASN A 173 -2.28 10.68 20.20
CA ASN A 173 -2.31 9.31 19.73
C ASN A 173 -1.06 8.96 18.91
N LEU A 174 -0.56 9.85 18.06
CA LEU A 174 0.71 9.61 17.32
C LEU A 174 1.88 9.40 18.28
N LEU A 175 2.02 10.25 19.30
CA LEU A 175 3.08 10.12 20.31
C LEU A 175 2.97 8.80 21.06
N GLY A 176 1.77 8.45 21.53
CA GLY A 176 1.53 7.21 22.27
C GLY A 176 1.70 5.97 21.40
N HIS A 177 1.27 6.01 20.15
CA HIS A 177 1.43 4.92 19.19
C HIS A 177 2.92 4.66 18.89
N ALA A 178 3.69 5.72 18.60
CA ALA A 178 5.13 5.59 18.41
C ALA A 178 5.82 4.98 19.64
N GLY A 179 5.46 5.43 20.85
CA GLY A 179 5.99 4.87 22.09
C GLY A 179 5.65 3.38 22.28
N ARG A 180 4.44 2.96 21.98
CA ARG A 180 4.05 1.53 22.01
C ARG A 180 4.85 0.70 21.03
N LYS A 181 5.02 1.18 19.79
CA LYS A 181 5.82 0.48 18.78
C LYS A 181 7.29 0.35 19.16
N ILE A 182 7.88 1.37 19.80
CA ILE A 182 9.21 1.28 20.37
C ILE A 182 9.27 0.19 21.45
N ALA A 183 8.29 0.14 22.37
CA ALA A 183 8.24 -0.88 23.41
C ALA A 183 8.02 -2.29 22.83
N GLU A 184 7.18 -2.46 21.81
CA GLU A 184 6.95 -3.72 21.11
C GLU A 184 8.22 -4.22 20.40
N CYS A 185 8.89 -3.37 19.63
CA CYS A 185 10.11 -3.74 18.90
C CYS A 185 11.23 -4.16 19.86
N ILE A 186 11.52 -3.37 20.89
CA ILE A 186 12.57 -3.73 21.83
C ILE A 186 12.22 -4.97 22.65
N ALA A 187 10.95 -5.21 22.94
CA ALA A 187 10.49 -6.42 23.61
C ALA A 187 10.78 -7.67 22.77
N LEU A 188 10.54 -7.61 21.46
CA LEU A 188 10.87 -8.67 20.52
C LEU A 188 12.39 -8.96 20.53
N THR A 189 13.21 -7.92 20.44
CA THR A 189 14.69 -8.06 20.48
C THR A 189 15.19 -8.69 21.79
N LEU A 190 14.55 -8.35 22.92
CA LEU A 190 14.91 -8.88 24.23
C LEU A 190 14.24 -10.22 24.56
N GLY A 191 13.39 -10.77 23.69
CA GLY A 191 12.65 -12.00 23.95
C GLY A 191 11.66 -11.90 25.12
N THR A 192 11.07 -10.70 25.34
CA THR A 192 10.15 -10.41 26.43
C THR A 192 8.83 -9.83 25.91
N LYS A 193 7.94 -9.42 26.82
CA LYS A 193 6.66 -8.77 26.47
C LYS A 193 6.79 -7.25 26.57
N ALA A 194 5.99 -6.53 25.76
CA ALA A 194 5.97 -5.06 25.77
C ALA A 194 5.59 -4.49 27.15
N GLU A 195 4.71 -5.16 27.89
CA GLU A 195 4.32 -4.78 29.25
C GLU A 195 5.51 -4.82 30.23
N GLU A 196 6.43 -5.79 30.06
CA GLU A 196 7.65 -5.87 30.86
C GLU A 196 8.58 -4.69 30.58
N VAL A 197 8.77 -4.37 29.30
CA VAL A 197 9.54 -3.19 28.88
C VAL A 197 8.93 -1.91 29.46
N CYS A 198 7.62 -1.73 29.36
CA CYS A 198 6.91 -0.58 29.90
C CYS A 198 7.05 -0.46 31.42
N ARG A 199 7.07 -1.58 32.14
CA ARG A 199 7.27 -1.60 33.60
C ARG A 199 8.70 -1.22 33.96
N GLN A 200 9.69 -1.78 33.28
CA GLN A 200 11.12 -1.49 33.52
C GLN A 200 11.49 -0.04 33.16
N ALA A 201 10.86 0.52 32.11
CA ALA A 201 11.06 1.90 31.71
C ALA A 201 10.20 2.90 32.51
N ASP A 202 9.31 2.45 33.39
CA ASP A 202 8.34 3.25 34.16
C ASP A 202 7.46 4.13 33.25
N VAL A 203 6.76 3.46 32.30
CA VAL A 203 5.90 4.15 31.31
C VAL A 203 4.48 3.54 31.26
N PRO A 204 3.72 3.58 32.37
CA PRO A 204 2.44 2.90 32.49
C PRO A 204 1.36 3.38 31.50
N LEU A 205 1.42 4.62 30.99
CA LEU A 205 0.47 5.10 30.00
C LEU A 205 0.48 4.29 28.70
N LEU A 206 1.61 3.72 28.33
CA LEU A 206 1.72 2.92 27.12
C LEU A 206 1.01 1.55 27.23
N MET A 207 0.74 1.08 28.45
CA MET A 207 0.01 -0.16 28.72
C MET A 207 -1.51 0.02 28.73
N ALA A 208 -2.03 1.25 28.79
CA ALA A 208 -3.45 1.50 28.80
C ALA A 208 -4.12 1.07 27.48
N SER A 209 -5.41 0.70 27.50
CA SER A 209 -6.16 0.32 26.29
C SER A 209 -6.15 1.43 25.23
N SER A 210 -6.24 2.68 25.66
CA SER A 210 -5.94 3.86 24.83
C SER A 210 -5.15 4.89 25.67
N ILE A 211 -4.31 5.69 24.99
CA ILE A 211 -3.53 6.74 25.67
C ILE A 211 -4.45 7.76 26.33
N LYS A 212 -5.51 8.17 25.65
CA LYS A 212 -6.48 9.14 26.16
C LYS A 212 -7.24 8.62 27.37
N ALA A 213 -7.62 7.35 27.38
CA ALA A 213 -8.23 6.73 28.53
C ALA A 213 -7.27 6.63 29.73
N GLY A 214 -6.00 6.29 29.47
CA GLY A 214 -4.97 6.21 30.52
C GLY A 214 -4.56 7.56 31.11
N LEU A 215 -4.78 8.64 30.36
CA LEU A 215 -4.55 10.00 30.86
C LEU A 215 -5.62 10.43 31.86
N ASP A 216 -6.84 9.94 31.74
CA ASP A 216 -7.98 10.14 32.66
C ASP A 216 -8.16 11.61 33.09
N ILE A 217 -8.40 12.48 32.13
CA ILE A 217 -8.55 13.91 32.34
C ILE A 217 -9.86 14.45 31.77
N ASP A 218 -10.30 15.56 32.28
CA ASP A 218 -11.34 16.37 31.64
C ASP A 218 -10.76 17.10 30.43
N TRP A 219 -11.09 16.61 29.22
CA TRP A 219 -10.61 17.17 27.96
C TRP A 219 -11.17 18.56 27.64
N SER A 220 -12.15 19.05 28.37
CA SER A 220 -12.69 20.41 28.24
C SER A 220 -11.90 21.44 29.02
N ALA A 221 -11.17 21.01 30.07
CA ALA A 221 -10.38 21.90 30.91
C ALA A 221 -9.11 22.37 30.18
N PRO A 222 -8.83 23.68 30.10
CA PRO A 222 -7.71 24.23 29.33
C PRO A 222 -6.34 23.69 29.72
N ASP A 223 -6.06 23.62 31.03
CA ASP A 223 -4.74 23.18 31.54
C ASP A 223 -4.58 21.66 31.58
N ALA A 224 -5.68 20.91 31.63
CA ALA A 224 -5.64 19.45 31.71
C ALA A 224 -4.96 18.85 30.47
N LYS A 225 -5.25 19.36 29.28
CA LYS A 225 -4.62 18.90 28.01
C LYS A 225 -3.11 19.12 28.01
N SER A 226 -2.66 20.28 28.45
CA SER A 226 -1.22 20.60 28.51
C SER A 226 -0.50 19.72 29.53
N ASN A 227 -1.09 19.52 30.70
CA ASN A 227 -0.55 18.66 31.77
C ASN A 227 -0.47 17.20 31.30
N ALA A 228 -1.52 16.71 30.62
CA ALA A 228 -1.57 15.36 30.06
C ALA A 228 -0.51 15.15 28.98
N LEU A 229 -0.36 16.10 28.05
CA LEU A 229 0.70 16.07 27.04
C LEU A 229 2.09 16.00 27.68
N ASN A 230 2.35 16.86 28.66
CA ASN A 230 3.64 16.87 29.36
C ASN A 230 3.88 15.58 30.15
N ARG A 231 2.82 14.98 30.75
CA ARG A 231 2.90 13.68 31.41
C ARG A 231 3.28 12.58 30.41
N LEU A 232 2.67 12.56 29.22
CA LEU A 232 3.01 11.61 28.15
C LEU A 232 4.44 11.82 27.67
N CYS A 233 4.85 13.06 27.37
CA CYS A 233 6.21 13.37 26.91
C CYS A 233 7.28 12.92 27.91
N ARG A 234 7.09 13.15 29.21
CA ARG A 234 8.00 12.65 30.25
C ARG A 234 8.12 11.12 30.26
N GLN A 235 7.04 10.39 30.02
CA GLN A 235 7.11 8.93 29.92
C GLN A 235 7.86 8.49 28.65
N LEU A 236 7.63 9.16 27.54
CA LEU A 236 8.37 8.87 26.29
C LEU A 236 9.87 9.20 26.44
N ASP A 237 10.24 10.22 27.19
CA ASP A 237 11.65 10.53 27.50
C ASP A 237 12.29 9.43 28.36
N ARG A 238 11.56 8.89 29.33
CA ARG A 238 12.02 7.73 30.11
C ARG A 238 12.22 6.50 29.22
N LEU A 239 11.26 6.21 28.34
CA LEU A 239 11.36 5.09 27.41
C LEU A 239 12.59 5.23 26.50
N THR A 240 12.75 6.37 25.85
CA THR A 240 13.89 6.60 24.93
C THR A 240 15.23 6.56 25.67
N THR A 241 15.30 7.13 26.86
CA THR A 241 16.50 7.06 27.73
C THR A 241 16.79 5.60 28.15
N TRP A 242 15.74 4.83 28.47
CA TRP A 242 15.89 3.41 28.84
C TRP A 242 16.38 2.59 27.66
N VAL A 243 15.88 2.81 26.44
CA VAL A 243 16.33 2.18 25.19
C VAL A 243 17.78 2.56 24.88
N ALA A 244 18.16 3.84 24.99
CA ALA A 244 19.51 4.32 24.70
C ALA A 244 20.61 3.73 25.60
N LYS A 245 20.26 3.17 26.76
CA LYS A 245 21.19 2.45 27.64
C LYS A 245 21.47 1.01 27.19
N ARG A 246 20.82 0.54 26.13
CA ARG A 246 21.02 -0.80 25.57
C ARG A 246 22.17 -0.81 24.56
N PRO A 247 22.78 -2.00 24.30
CA PRO A 247 23.80 -2.10 23.27
C PRO A 247 23.29 -1.62 21.90
N PRO A 248 24.12 -0.95 21.09
CA PRO A 248 23.73 -0.47 19.75
C PRO A 248 23.15 -1.57 18.84
N ASP A 249 23.65 -2.79 18.97
CA ASP A 249 23.20 -3.96 18.20
C ASP A 249 21.75 -4.39 18.52
N SER A 250 21.16 -3.87 19.59
CA SER A 250 19.73 -4.07 19.89
C SER A 250 18.80 -3.08 19.20
N ILE A 251 19.35 -2.12 18.45
CA ILE A 251 18.58 -1.12 17.69
C ILE A 251 18.57 -1.54 16.22
N ASP A 252 17.64 -2.40 15.87
CA ASP A 252 17.40 -2.83 14.49
C ASP A 252 16.59 -1.81 13.68
N ALA A 253 16.44 -2.07 12.37
CA ALA A 253 15.73 -1.17 11.46
C ALA A 253 14.26 -0.89 11.87
N PRO A 254 13.43 -1.85 12.35
CA PRO A 254 12.10 -1.55 12.85
C PRO A 254 12.09 -0.61 14.04
N LEU A 255 12.99 -0.78 15.01
CA LEU A 255 13.07 0.06 16.21
C LEU A 255 13.54 1.47 15.86
N SER A 256 14.58 1.64 15.04
CA SER A 256 15.08 2.93 14.61
C SER A 256 14.00 3.74 13.90
N ARG A 257 13.22 3.12 13.02
CA ARG A 257 12.09 3.74 12.32
C ARG A 257 11.06 4.36 13.27
N TYR A 258 10.73 3.69 14.38
CA TYR A 258 9.76 4.21 15.34
C TYR A 258 10.34 5.28 16.26
N ILE A 259 11.64 5.20 16.57
CA ILE A 259 12.36 6.29 17.28
C ILE A 259 12.37 7.55 16.42
N GLU A 260 12.68 7.45 15.14
CA GLU A 260 12.63 8.55 14.17
C GLU A 260 11.21 9.11 14.01
N ALA A 261 10.20 8.23 13.96
CA ALA A 261 8.81 8.65 13.91
C ALA A 261 8.41 9.47 15.13
N LEU A 262 8.83 9.06 16.34
CA LEU A 262 8.57 9.80 17.57
C LEU A 262 9.25 11.17 17.54
N ALA A 263 10.51 11.24 17.10
CA ALA A 263 11.26 12.49 16.95
C ALA A 263 10.58 13.43 15.93
N GLN A 264 10.15 12.90 14.80
CA GLN A 264 9.42 13.66 13.77
C GLN A 264 8.10 14.22 14.31
N VAL A 265 7.29 13.42 15.02
CA VAL A 265 6.01 13.87 15.60
C VAL A 265 6.25 14.98 16.62
N ARG A 266 7.28 14.86 17.45
CA ARG A 266 7.65 15.93 18.40
C ARG A 266 8.03 17.22 17.69
N ALA A 267 8.89 17.14 16.69
CA ALA A 267 9.40 18.31 15.94
C ALA A 267 8.29 19.04 15.19
N GLN A 268 7.33 18.29 14.61
CA GLN A 268 6.26 18.87 13.80
C GLN A 268 5.10 19.44 14.62
N ASP A 269 4.74 18.79 15.73
CA ASP A 269 3.49 19.05 16.46
C ASP A 269 3.69 19.74 17.82
N LEU A 270 4.92 19.77 18.36
CA LEU A 270 5.19 20.33 19.67
C LEU A 270 6.08 21.58 19.59
N GLU A 271 5.86 22.50 20.54
CA GLU A 271 6.70 23.67 20.75
C GLU A 271 6.94 23.89 22.25
N PRO A 272 8.12 24.45 22.63
CA PRO A 272 8.42 24.77 24.02
C PRO A 272 7.46 25.83 24.58
N ARG A 273 7.15 25.73 25.88
CA ARG A 273 6.46 26.73 26.65
C ARG A 273 7.45 27.53 27.48
N ALA A 274 7.07 28.77 27.85
CA ALA A 274 7.88 29.63 28.69
C ALA A 274 8.11 29.07 30.12
N ASP A 275 7.20 28.19 30.59
CA ASP A 275 7.28 27.51 31.90
C ASP A 275 8.11 26.22 31.89
N GLY A 276 8.83 25.94 30.79
CA GLY A 276 9.69 24.76 30.66
C GLY A 276 8.97 23.47 30.24
N GLY A 277 7.68 23.53 29.95
CA GLY A 277 6.90 22.43 29.37
C GLY A 277 6.82 22.49 27.85
N VAL A 278 5.98 21.62 27.29
CA VAL A 278 5.63 21.62 25.86
C VAL A 278 4.14 21.84 25.66
N GLN A 279 3.79 22.40 24.51
CA GLN A 279 2.40 22.53 24.06
C GLN A 279 2.28 22.09 22.61
N ILE A 280 1.04 21.80 22.18
CA ILE A 280 0.76 21.53 20.77
C ILE A 280 0.91 22.83 19.99
N ARG A 281 1.72 22.80 18.93
CA ARG A 281 1.93 23.91 18.02
C ARG A 281 0.61 24.35 17.39
N GLN A 282 0.39 25.64 17.28
CA GLN A 282 -0.76 26.19 16.56
C GLN A 282 -0.59 26.01 15.04
N GLY A 283 -1.66 25.60 14.37
CA GLY A 283 -1.65 25.29 12.93
C GLY A 283 -1.21 23.88 12.62
N VAL A 284 -0.93 23.64 11.34
CA VAL A 284 -0.48 22.33 10.84
C VAL A 284 0.90 22.52 10.20
N ALA A 285 1.87 21.75 10.63
CA ALA A 285 3.20 21.76 10.03
C ALA A 285 3.13 21.38 8.54
N ALA A 286 3.96 22.00 7.73
CA ALA A 286 4.15 21.58 6.35
C ALA A 286 4.60 20.10 6.32
N ASP A 287 4.05 19.32 5.43
CA ASP A 287 4.37 17.89 5.29
C ASP A 287 4.20 17.05 6.58
N ARG A 288 3.17 17.37 7.38
CA ARG A 288 2.88 16.71 8.66
C ARG A 288 2.65 15.22 8.47
N ARG A 289 3.41 14.37 9.17
CA ARG A 289 3.14 12.94 9.33
C ARG A 289 1.84 12.74 10.12
N ILE A 290 0.94 11.91 9.61
CA ILE A 290 -0.40 11.69 10.17
C ILE A 290 -0.66 10.25 10.61
N SER A 291 0.29 9.34 10.34
CA SER A 291 0.23 7.93 10.71
C SER A 291 1.61 7.45 11.17
N ILE A 292 1.64 6.57 12.16
CA ILE A 292 2.87 5.92 12.62
C ILE A 292 3.25 4.76 11.71
N GLU A 293 2.27 3.97 11.28
CA GLU A 293 2.50 2.81 10.42
C GLU A 293 2.86 3.21 8.99
N ASP A 294 2.27 4.29 8.49
CA ASP A 294 2.49 4.79 7.13
C ASP A 294 3.24 6.14 7.18
N ALA A 295 4.55 6.07 6.96
CA ALA A 295 5.45 7.22 7.10
C ALA A 295 5.24 8.30 6.03
N GLU A 296 4.73 7.95 4.86
CA GLU A 296 4.58 8.84 3.71
C GLU A 296 3.17 9.39 3.55
N MET A 297 2.22 8.82 4.28
CA MET A 297 0.83 9.26 4.25
C MET A 297 0.68 10.69 4.75
N ARG A 298 -0.04 11.52 3.99
CA ARG A 298 -0.23 12.96 4.29
C ARG A 298 -1.68 13.38 4.15
N HIS A 299 -2.02 14.50 4.80
CA HIS A 299 -3.25 15.23 4.49
C HIS A 299 -3.15 15.86 3.11
N GLY A 300 -4.11 15.57 2.25
CA GLY A 300 -4.22 16.14 0.93
C GLY A 300 -5.52 16.91 0.71
N ARG A 301 -5.54 17.71 -0.34
CA ARG A 301 -6.72 18.46 -0.74
C ARG A 301 -6.84 18.45 -2.27
N LYS A 302 -7.97 17.97 -2.79
CA LYS A 302 -8.29 18.04 -4.23
C LYS A 302 -9.02 19.33 -4.59
N SER A 303 -9.82 19.86 -3.66
CA SER A 303 -10.54 21.14 -3.81
C SER A 303 -10.73 21.79 -2.45
N LYS A 304 -11.32 22.99 -2.39
CA LYS A 304 -11.64 23.64 -1.11
C LYS A 304 -12.49 22.78 -0.19
N SER A 305 -13.38 21.95 -0.74
CA SER A 305 -14.31 21.09 0.00
C SER A 305 -13.84 19.64 0.11
N LYS A 306 -12.99 19.14 -0.79
CA LYS A 306 -12.59 17.72 -0.82
C LYS A 306 -11.19 17.53 -0.25
N ARG A 307 -11.14 17.05 0.99
CA ARG A 307 -9.92 16.59 1.69
C ARG A 307 -9.83 15.08 1.61
N PHE A 308 -8.61 14.55 1.69
CA PHE A 308 -8.32 13.12 1.75
C PHE A 308 -7.03 12.89 2.55
N ASN A 309 -6.77 11.64 2.93
CA ASN A 309 -5.59 11.26 3.71
C ASN A 309 -4.87 10.14 2.97
N GLY A 310 -3.65 10.37 2.56
CA GLY A 310 -2.90 9.35 1.81
C GLY A 310 -1.97 9.96 0.77
N TYR A 311 -2.28 9.70 -0.49
CA TYR A 311 -1.39 9.90 -1.62
C TYR A 311 -2.11 10.54 -2.81
N LYS A 312 -1.34 10.98 -3.79
CA LYS A 312 -1.82 11.30 -5.14
C LYS A 312 -1.29 10.25 -6.11
N GLN A 313 -2.17 9.68 -6.90
CA GLN A 313 -1.79 8.91 -8.07
C GLN A 313 -1.78 9.85 -9.27
N HIS A 314 -0.63 9.96 -9.92
CA HIS A 314 -0.43 10.72 -11.15
C HIS A 314 -0.42 9.75 -12.33
N VAL A 315 -1.11 10.10 -13.39
CA VAL A 315 -1.17 9.30 -14.63
C VAL A 315 -0.89 10.23 -15.79
N SER A 316 0.08 9.85 -16.62
CA SER A 316 0.38 10.50 -17.88
C SER A 316 -0.19 9.68 -19.03
N THR A 317 -0.97 10.32 -19.90
CA THR A 317 -1.59 9.69 -21.05
C THR A 317 -1.21 10.42 -22.33
N ASP A 318 -1.01 9.68 -23.42
CA ASP A 318 -0.97 10.25 -24.75
C ASP A 318 -2.39 10.63 -25.19
N LEU A 319 -2.61 11.92 -25.46
CA LEU A 319 -3.94 12.47 -25.78
C LEU A 319 -4.47 12.05 -27.16
N ASP A 320 -3.62 11.51 -28.01
CA ASP A 320 -4.00 11.08 -29.35
C ASP A 320 -4.36 9.58 -29.40
N THR A 321 -3.86 8.79 -28.47
CA THR A 321 -4.04 7.33 -28.44
C THR A 321 -4.70 6.80 -27.18
N ASP A 322 -4.90 7.64 -26.16
CA ASP A 322 -5.38 7.30 -24.82
C ASP A 322 -4.49 6.26 -24.07
N LEU A 323 -3.26 6.04 -24.56
CA LEU A 323 -2.33 5.14 -23.90
C LEU A 323 -1.77 5.78 -22.62
N VAL A 324 -1.77 5.00 -21.53
CA VAL A 324 -1.05 5.37 -20.31
C VAL A 324 0.44 5.21 -20.55
N LEU A 325 1.20 6.31 -20.43
CA LEU A 325 2.63 6.36 -20.66
C LEU A 325 3.44 6.19 -19.38
N ALA A 326 2.94 6.75 -18.28
CA ALA A 326 3.58 6.67 -16.98
C ALA A 326 2.54 6.76 -15.86
N CYS A 327 2.90 6.20 -14.72
CA CYS A 327 2.15 6.32 -13.48
C CYS A 327 3.12 6.53 -12.32
N ALA A 328 2.80 7.45 -11.41
CA ALA A 328 3.54 7.67 -10.18
C ALA A 328 2.60 7.86 -9.01
N VAL A 329 3.05 7.47 -7.82
CA VAL A 329 2.35 7.72 -6.57
C VAL A 329 3.24 8.59 -5.69
N THR A 330 2.68 9.67 -5.15
CA THR A 330 3.40 10.59 -4.26
C THR A 330 2.59 10.87 -2.99
N PRO A 331 3.23 11.28 -1.90
CA PRO A 331 2.50 11.81 -0.75
C PRO A 331 1.52 12.91 -1.16
N ALA A 332 0.37 12.98 -0.47
CA ALA A 332 -0.72 13.88 -0.86
C ALA A 332 -0.36 15.38 -0.89
N THR A 333 0.74 15.76 -0.23
CA THR A 333 1.26 17.15 -0.17
C THR A 333 2.09 17.53 -1.40
N ARG A 334 2.60 16.58 -2.19
CA ARG A 334 3.45 16.88 -3.36
C ARG A 334 2.67 17.64 -4.44
N PRO A 335 3.23 18.76 -4.95
CA PRO A 335 2.66 19.49 -6.10
C PRO A 335 2.70 18.63 -7.38
N GLU A 336 1.70 18.77 -8.24
CA GLU A 336 1.64 18.02 -9.52
C GLU A 336 2.76 18.41 -10.49
N GLU A 337 3.15 19.67 -10.49
CA GLU A 337 4.22 20.22 -11.31
C GLU A 337 5.61 19.64 -11.04
N GLU A 338 5.83 19.07 -9.85
CA GLU A 338 7.09 18.39 -9.52
C GLU A 338 7.18 16.98 -10.09
N VAL A 339 6.05 16.37 -10.43
CA VAL A 339 5.96 14.97 -10.88
C VAL A 339 5.96 14.86 -12.39
N GLY A 340 5.59 15.92 -13.10
CA GLY A 340 5.54 15.98 -14.55
C GLY A 340 6.88 16.28 -15.23
N ARG A 341 7.97 16.38 -14.47
CA ARG A 341 9.35 16.57 -14.96
C ARG A 341 10.09 15.25 -14.84
#